data_a787bbdd0a5dd54f13a1042c602cf14f
#
_entry.id   a787bbdd0a5dd54f13a1042c602cf14f
#
_cell.length_a   1.000
_cell.length_b   1.000
_cell.length_c   1.000
_cell.angle_alpha   90.00
_cell.angle_beta   90.00
_cell.angle_gamma   90.00
#
_symmetry.space_group_name_H-M   'P 1'
#
loop_
_entity.id
_entity.type
_entity.pdbx_description
1 polymer ?
#
loop_
_entity_poly.entity_id
_entity_poly.type
_entity_poly.pdbx_seq_one_letter_code
_entity_poly.pdbx_strand_id
1 'polypeptide(L)'
;MKKKLFLLLMVAPFLMPSCSDDIIDNLNTKNEKVENSSMIDVKLVDQSKALDAFDRLISSFQSGRTKSNSNVNYPEYYGGCYINENQELVVYVTGDTIQGRSTILTTTGTDDCITKSCTYSYNELLEINFRITDYIISNANPTLMDNIAVVSIMDKENCIEVKLLNCSESNINEFRSQIIDSPAITFVQTEEKVQKYVDPYPGYGLSGFYGSFTFGYRVNSWYGSDGFITAGHAVKSTNQMITDNGVQIARCDKVQYGGNIDAAYCESTGYVNFSNRIGNGSVTLTSTVQSAVVGQYIYKYGAVSGETQGLITSTSAQFTVKDDNVHLTDHIATSIYAGHGDSGGPAYARSGSSANIIGIVEGGSSGVTYVTKASNINSAFSVSGY
;
A
#
# COMPACT_ATOMS: atom_id res chain seq x y z
N MET A 1 14.96 -2.27 -31.62
CA MET A 1 13.68 -1.63 -31.95
C MET A 1 12.61 -2.13 -31.00
N LYS A 2 12.32 -1.40 -29.93
CA LYS A 2 11.14 -1.65 -29.05
C LYS A 2 10.29 -0.39 -29.04
N LYS A 3 9.13 -0.48 -29.67
CA LYS A 3 8.13 0.59 -29.76
C LYS A 3 7.52 0.81 -28.37
N LYS A 4 7.61 2.04 -27.86
CA LYS A 4 6.82 2.50 -26.72
C LYS A 4 5.39 2.70 -27.20
N LEU A 5 4.45 2.02 -26.56
CA LEU A 5 3.02 2.15 -26.81
C LEU A 5 2.50 3.32 -25.97
N PHE A 6 2.18 4.43 -26.63
CA PHE A 6 1.42 5.53 -26.04
C PHE A 6 -0.07 5.17 -26.14
N LEU A 7 -0.73 5.05 -25.00
CA LEU A 7 -2.19 4.86 -24.94
C LEU A 7 -2.87 6.23 -24.97
N LEU A 8 -3.37 6.60 -26.13
CA LEU A 8 -4.18 7.80 -26.33
C LEU A 8 -5.63 7.46 -26.01
N LEU A 9 -6.16 7.97 -24.91
CA LEU A 9 -7.59 7.85 -24.59
C LEU A 9 -8.36 8.93 -25.40
N MET A 10 -9.06 8.50 -26.46
CA MET A 10 -10.06 9.34 -27.14
C MET A 10 -11.38 9.28 -26.35
N VAL A 11 -11.79 10.40 -25.81
CA VAL A 11 -13.16 10.62 -25.31
C VAL A 11 -13.99 11.20 -26.45
N ALA A 12 -14.95 10.43 -26.94
CA ALA A 12 -15.96 10.90 -27.87
C ALA A 12 -17.15 11.50 -27.10
N PRO A 13 -17.70 12.65 -27.51
CA PRO A 13 -18.88 13.21 -26.86
C PRO A 13 -20.17 12.56 -27.41
N PHE A 14 -20.95 11.95 -26.54
CA PHE A 14 -22.31 11.54 -26.82
C PHE A 14 -23.25 12.73 -26.52
N LEU A 15 -23.84 13.30 -27.60
CA LEU A 15 -24.96 14.21 -27.53
C LEU A 15 -26.26 13.39 -27.44
N MET A 16 -27.03 13.61 -26.40
CA MET A 16 -28.44 13.20 -26.34
C MET A 16 -29.33 14.42 -26.16
N PRO A 17 -30.49 14.49 -26.84
CA PRO A 17 -31.35 15.65 -26.79
C PRO A 17 -32.29 15.67 -25.59
N SER A 18 -32.59 16.89 -25.21
CA SER A 18 -33.58 17.35 -24.23
C SER A 18 -35.02 16.90 -24.53
N CYS A 19 -35.79 16.64 -23.47
CA CYS A 19 -37.19 17.09 -23.41
C CYS A 19 -37.59 17.38 -21.96
N SER A 20 -38.10 18.58 -21.81
CA SER A 20 -38.87 19.28 -20.77
C SER A 20 -39.96 18.44 -20.07
N ASP A 21 -40.43 18.70 -18.87
CA ASP A 21 -41.06 19.90 -18.30
C ASP A 21 -41.38 19.68 -16.80
N ASP A 22 -41.21 20.77 -16.05
CA ASP A 22 -41.94 21.27 -14.87
C ASP A 22 -42.46 20.35 -13.75
N ILE A 23 -42.12 20.67 -12.51
CA ILE A 23 -42.94 21.35 -11.51
C ILE A 23 -42.19 21.55 -10.18
N ILE A 24 -42.27 22.78 -9.68
CA ILE A 24 -41.91 23.44 -8.45
C ILE A 24 -42.36 22.65 -7.19
N ASP A 25 -41.55 22.54 -6.10
CA ASP A 25 -41.78 23.30 -4.87
C ASP A 25 -40.74 23.09 -3.79
N ASN A 26 -40.45 24.18 -3.14
CA ASN A 26 -39.61 24.43 -1.96
C ASN A 26 -39.58 23.36 -0.86
N LEU A 27 -38.35 23.07 -0.39
CA LEU A 27 -38.09 22.95 1.06
C LEU A 27 -36.61 23.28 1.36
N ASN A 28 -36.41 24.41 2.02
CA ASN A 28 -35.17 24.83 2.64
C ASN A 28 -34.76 23.81 3.72
N THR A 29 -33.62 23.15 3.54
CA THR A 29 -32.82 22.65 4.65
C THR A 29 -31.35 22.93 4.36
N LYS A 30 -30.72 23.60 5.31
CA LYS A 30 -29.31 23.93 5.36
C LYS A 30 -28.46 22.66 5.16
N ASN A 31 -27.80 22.56 4.02
CA ASN A 31 -26.68 21.64 3.83
C ASN A 31 -25.40 22.41 4.15
N GLU A 32 -24.78 22.08 5.26
CA GLU A 32 -23.36 22.37 5.49
C GLU A 32 -22.55 21.67 4.41
N LYS A 33 -21.78 22.47 3.68
CA LYS A 33 -20.81 21.99 2.68
C LYS A 33 -19.80 21.10 3.35
N VAL A 34 -19.83 19.81 3.04
CA VAL A 34 -18.64 18.97 3.12
C VAL A 34 -17.71 19.49 2.03
N GLU A 35 -16.61 20.10 2.43
CA GLU A 35 -15.55 20.51 1.53
C GLU A 35 -15.02 19.28 0.82
N ASN A 36 -15.26 19.20 -0.49
CA ASN A 36 -14.62 18.26 -1.38
C ASN A 36 -13.11 18.38 -1.21
N SER A 37 -12.46 17.26 -0.90
CA SER A 37 -11.03 17.09 -1.08
C SER A 37 -10.70 17.59 -2.49
N SER A 38 -9.92 18.67 -2.57
CA SER A 38 -9.46 19.26 -3.80
C SER A 38 -8.82 18.17 -4.67
N MET A 39 -9.46 17.84 -5.80
CA MET A 39 -8.71 17.27 -6.92
C MET A 39 -7.57 18.23 -7.18
N ILE A 40 -6.35 17.79 -6.97
CA ILE A 40 -5.15 18.51 -7.37
C ILE A 40 -5.29 18.61 -8.89
N ASP A 41 -5.52 19.81 -9.37
CA ASP A 41 -5.53 20.12 -10.80
C ASP A 41 -4.08 19.92 -11.27
N VAL A 42 -3.76 18.70 -11.72
CA VAL A 42 -2.43 18.36 -12.22
C VAL A 42 -2.31 19.08 -13.56
N LYS A 43 -1.89 20.35 -13.49
CA LYS A 43 -1.48 21.10 -14.66
C LYS A 43 -0.38 20.27 -15.32
N LEU A 44 -0.66 19.74 -16.52
CA LEU A 44 0.34 19.07 -17.35
C LEU A 44 1.46 20.06 -17.61
N VAL A 45 2.58 19.87 -16.93
CA VAL A 45 3.75 20.72 -17.05
C VAL A 45 4.61 20.16 -18.16
N ASP A 46 4.95 20.97 -19.15
CA ASP A 46 5.81 20.58 -20.28
C ASP A 46 7.29 20.61 -19.82
N GLN A 47 7.88 19.44 -19.66
CA GLN A 47 9.31 19.25 -19.32
C GLN A 47 10.12 18.72 -20.51
N SER A 48 9.56 18.66 -21.70
CA SER A 48 10.17 18.02 -22.88
C SER A 48 11.57 18.54 -23.15
N LYS A 49 11.79 19.87 -23.11
CA LYS A 49 13.10 20.48 -23.34
C LYS A 49 14.14 20.06 -22.30
N ALA A 50 13.75 20.07 -21.02
CA ALA A 50 14.66 19.69 -19.94
C ALA A 50 15.02 18.21 -20.01
N LEU A 51 14.06 17.35 -20.35
CA LEU A 51 14.27 15.91 -20.51
C LEU A 51 15.14 15.60 -21.75
N ASP A 52 14.92 16.29 -22.87
CA ASP A 52 15.76 16.15 -24.06
C ASP A 52 17.22 16.60 -23.79
N ALA A 53 17.42 17.68 -23.04
CA ALA A 53 18.73 18.14 -22.62
C ALA A 53 19.41 17.14 -21.66
N PHE A 54 18.66 16.60 -20.71
CA PHE A 54 19.13 15.55 -19.81
C PHE A 54 19.55 14.29 -20.57
N ASP A 55 18.73 13.80 -21.50
CA ASP A 55 19.05 12.60 -22.27
C ASP A 55 20.34 12.78 -23.10
N ARG A 56 20.56 13.97 -23.68
CA ARG A 56 21.80 14.28 -24.39
C ARG A 56 23.01 14.32 -23.44
N LEU A 57 22.85 14.95 -22.26
CA LEU A 57 23.89 15.02 -21.25
C LEU A 57 24.34 13.63 -20.80
N ILE A 58 23.40 12.78 -20.38
CA ILE A 58 23.71 11.42 -19.91
C ILE A 58 24.24 10.52 -21.03
N SER A 59 23.71 10.66 -22.23
CA SER A 59 24.21 9.92 -23.40
C SER A 59 25.65 10.26 -23.71
N SER A 60 26.06 11.51 -23.50
CA SER A 60 27.45 11.95 -23.71
C SER A 60 28.43 11.27 -22.75
N PHE A 61 28.02 11.00 -21.51
CA PHE A 61 28.82 10.28 -20.50
C PHE A 61 28.97 8.78 -20.84
N GLN A 62 28.10 8.27 -21.71
CA GLN A 62 28.09 6.85 -22.10
C GLN A 62 28.90 6.56 -23.38
N SER A 63 29.29 7.57 -24.13
CA SER A 63 29.91 7.43 -25.47
C SER A 63 31.31 6.79 -25.49
N GLY A 64 31.89 6.43 -24.34
CA GLY A 64 33.19 5.74 -24.22
C GLY A 64 33.14 4.28 -23.76
N ARG A 65 31.96 3.64 -23.73
CA ARG A 65 31.77 2.34 -23.08
C ARG A 65 32.11 1.13 -24.00
N THR A 66 32.92 0.23 -23.46
CA THR A 66 32.96 -1.18 -23.87
C THR A 66 31.88 -1.96 -23.12
N LYS A 67 31.26 -2.95 -23.77
CA LYS A 67 30.09 -3.74 -23.30
C LYS A 67 30.23 -4.46 -21.94
N SER A 68 31.35 -4.34 -21.23
CA SER A 68 31.63 -5.10 -20.00
C SER A 68 31.46 -4.34 -18.69
N ASN A 69 31.24 -3.02 -18.67
CA ASN A 69 31.06 -2.24 -17.43
C ASN A 69 29.66 -1.59 -17.37
N SER A 70 28.84 -2.04 -16.43
CA SER A 70 27.47 -1.55 -16.20
C SER A 70 27.41 -0.20 -15.47
N ASN A 71 28.50 0.28 -14.86
CA ASN A 71 28.50 1.52 -14.08
C ASN A 71 28.75 2.74 -14.99
N VAL A 72 27.91 3.78 -14.85
CA VAL A 72 28.13 5.07 -15.51
C VAL A 72 29.34 5.71 -14.85
N ASN A 73 30.37 6.03 -15.61
CA ASN A 73 31.52 6.79 -15.14
C ASN A 73 31.22 8.26 -15.44
N TYR A 74 30.78 8.99 -14.42
CA TYR A 74 30.50 10.43 -14.57
C TYR A 74 31.81 11.20 -14.69
N PRO A 75 31.82 12.31 -15.47
CA PRO A 75 32.98 13.20 -15.49
C PRO A 75 33.25 13.78 -14.09
N GLU A 76 34.53 14.02 -13.76
CA GLU A 76 34.92 14.58 -12.44
C GLU A 76 34.28 15.93 -12.13
N TYR A 77 33.98 16.73 -13.18
CA TYR A 77 33.32 18.02 -13.01
C TYR A 77 31.81 17.92 -12.74
N TYR A 78 31.19 16.77 -12.98
CA TYR A 78 29.72 16.63 -12.87
C TYR A 78 29.30 16.41 -11.43
N GLY A 79 28.42 17.28 -10.92
CA GLY A 79 27.93 17.25 -9.55
C GLY A 79 26.48 16.80 -9.37
N GLY A 80 25.84 16.33 -10.46
CA GLY A 80 24.42 15.98 -10.47
C GLY A 80 23.57 16.97 -11.25
N CYS A 81 22.28 16.70 -11.39
CA CYS A 81 21.34 17.61 -12.06
C CYS A 81 19.90 17.43 -11.55
N TYR A 82 19.09 18.46 -11.74
CA TYR A 82 17.65 18.42 -11.42
C TYR A 82 16.86 19.36 -12.32
N ILE A 83 15.55 19.16 -12.43
CA ILE A 83 14.65 20.09 -13.12
C ILE A 83 14.09 21.05 -12.06
N ASN A 84 14.23 22.34 -12.31
CA ASN A 84 13.77 23.39 -11.40
C ASN A 84 12.25 23.67 -11.56
N GLU A 85 11.73 24.58 -10.77
CA GLU A 85 10.31 24.97 -10.76
C GLU A 85 9.86 25.63 -12.08
N ASN A 86 10.79 26.19 -12.85
CA ASN A 86 10.56 26.75 -14.17
C ASN A 86 10.63 25.72 -15.29
N GLN A 87 10.78 24.44 -14.97
CA GLN A 87 10.93 23.32 -15.92
C GLN A 87 12.24 23.37 -16.72
N GLU A 88 13.29 23.96 -16.14
CA GLU A 88 14.61 24.04 -16.75
C GLU A 88 15.55 23.01 -16.12
N LEU A 89 16.39 22.36 -16.93
CA LEU A 89 17.44 21.49 -16.44
C LEU A 89 18.54 22.31 -15.77
N VAL A 90 18.81 22.03 -14.52
CA VAL A 90 19.95 22.59 -13.78
C VAL A 90 21.03 21.52 -13.65
N VAL A 91 22.24 21.82 -14.10
CA VAL A 91 23.39 20.91 -14.02
C VAL A 91 24.42 21.52 -13.06
N TYR A 92 24.79 20.76 -12.06
CA TYR A 92 25.85 21.13 -11.13
C TYR A 92 27.23 20.75 -11.69
N VAL A 93 28.18 21.66 -11.49
CA VAL A 93 29.58 21.43 -11.83
C VAL A 93 30.49 21.80 -10.66
N THR A 94 31.52 21.00 -10.41
CA THR A 94 32.59 21.30 -9.50
C THR A 94 33.60 22.28 -10.18
N GLY A 95 34.13 23.23 -9.46
CA GLY A 95 35.13 24.17 -9.98
C GLY A 95 34.53 25.32 -10.79
N ASP A 96 35.18 25.67 -11.93
CA ASP A 96 34.79 26.82 -12.76
C ASP A 96 33.50 26.57 -13.54
N THR A 97 32.44 27.31 -13.19
CA THR A 97 31.13 27.22 -13.85
C THR A 97 31.13 27.65 -15.31
N ILE A 98 32.06 28.58 -15.72
CA ILE A 98 32.16 29.04 -17.11
C ILE A 98 32.73 27.90 -17.99
N GLN A 99 33.79 27.27 -17.50
CA GLN A 99 34.39 26.14 -18.19
C GLN A 99 33.44 24.92 -18.21
N GLY A 100 32.78 24.63 -17.08
CA GLY A 100 31.78 23.59 -16.97
C GLY A 100 30.60 23.77 -17.95
N ARG A 101 30.06 25.00 -18.03
CA ARG A 101 29.02 25.36 -18.99
C ARG A 101 29.48 25.15 -20.44
N SER A 102 30.69 25.65 -20.76
CA SER A 102 31.22 25.45 -22.11
C SER A 102 31.35 23.95 -22.49
N THR A 103 31.78 23.14 -21.53
CA THR A 103 31.89 21.70 -21.73
C THR A 103 30.52 21.06 -21.94
N ILE A 104 29.52 21.41 -21.11
CA ILE A 104 28.14 20.89 -21.22
C ILE A 104 27.54 21.31 -22.57
N LEU A 105 27.64 22.59 -22.96
CA LEU A 105 27.15 23.09 -24.24
C LEU A 105 27.78 22.33 -25.43
N THR A 106 29.11 22.15 -25.40
CA THR A 106 29.83 21.43 -26.46
C THR A 106 29.38 19.96 -26.54
N THR A 107 29.08 19.36 -25.38
CA THR A 107 28.76 17.94 -25.27
C THR A 107 27.30 17.66 -25.60
N THR A 108 26.37 18.50 -25.15
CA THR A 108 24.92 18.33 -25.36
C THR A 108 24.41 18.96 -26.65
N GLY A 109 25.18 19.91 -27.20
CA GLY A 109 24.76 20.70 -28.37
C GLY A 109 23.58 21.62 -28.13
N THR A 110 23.24 21.91 -26.86
CA THR A 110 22.10 22.75 -26.49
C THR A 110 22.45 23.71 -25.34
N ASP A 111 21.85 24.88 -25.37
CA ASP A 111 21.91 25.90 -24.28
C ASP A 111 20.68 25.80 -23.33
N ASP A 112 19.90 24.74 -23.48
CA ASP A 112 18.66 24.53 -22.72
C ASP A 112 18.93 24.00 -21.30
N CYS A 113 20.05 24.38 -20.67
CA CYS A 113 20.34 24.04 -19.27
C CYS A 113 20.99 25.22 -18.53
N ILE A 114 20.74 25.27 -17.23
CA ILE A 114 21.39 26.20 -16.30
C ILE A 114 22.55 25.49 -15.62
N THR A 115 23.74 26.08 -15.66
CA THR A 115 24.90 25.54 -14.95
C THR A 115 25.08 26.26 -13.64
N LYS A 116 25.25 25.53 -12.52
CA LYS A 116 25.54 26.03 -11.19
C LYS A 116 26.77 25.36 -10.61
N SER A 117 27.51 26.05 -9.73
CA SER A 117 28.59 25.42 -8.97
C SER A 117 28.05 24.57 -7.85
N CYS A 118 28.80 23.52 -7.51
CA CYS A 118 28.54 22.64 -6.37
C CYS A 118 29.86 22.32 -5.64
N THR A 119 29.75 21.71 -4.47
CA THR A 119 30.89 21.34 -3.64
C THR A 119 31.43 19.96 -3.99
N TYR A 120 30.51 18.99 -4.19
CA TYR A 120 30.87 17.59 -4.38
C TYR A 120 30.56 17.14 -5.80
N SER A 121 31.49 16.37 -6.40
CA SER A 121 31.20 15.65 -7.64
C SER A 121 30.18 14.53 -7.41
N TYR A 122 29.47 14.16 -8.45
CA TYR A 122 28.50 13.07 -8.35
C TYR A 122 29.16 11.73 -8.04
N ASN A 123 30.42 11.53 -8.52
CA ASN A 123 31.23 10.35 -8.19
C ASN A 123 31.55 10.29 -6.69
N GLU A 124 31.88 11.42 -6.04
CA GLU A 124 32.11 11.48 -4.59
C GLU A 124 30.83 11.12 -3.81
N LEU A 125 29.67 11.64 -4.22
CA LEU A 125 28.39 11.31 -3.61
C LEU A 125 28.05 9.82 -3.80
N LEU A 126 28.29 9.26 -4.97
CA LEU A 126 28.10 7.83 -5.25
C LEU A 126 29.02 6.95 -4.38
N GLU A 127 30.28 7.35 -4.19
CA GLU A 127 31.22 6.60 -3.35
C GLU A 127 30.77 6.57 -1.89
N ILE A 128 30.33 7.72 -1.36
CA ILE A 128 29.78 7.81 0.00
C ILE A 128 28.54 6.93 0.13
N ASN A 129 27.60 7.04 -0.81
CA ASN A 129 26.39 6.23 -0.83
C ASN A 129 26.69 4.74 -0.91
N PHE A 130 27.69 4.35 -1.71
CA PHE A 130 28.13 2.95 -1.82
C PHE A 130 28.69 2.42 -0.50
N ARG A 131 29.51 3.20 0.19
CA ARG A 131 30.07 2.81 1.52
C ARG A 131 28.99 2.59 2.55
N ILE A 132 27.98 3.48 2.58
CA ILE A 132 26.84 3.32 3.49
C ILE A 132 26.06 2.06 3.13
N THR A 133 25.80 1.83 1.83
CA THR A 133 25.09 0.66 1.33
C THR A 133 25.83 -0.65 1.67
N ASP A 134 27.13 -0.70 1.45
CA ASP A 134 27.96 -1.87 1.76
C ASP A 134 27.94 -2.20 3.26
N TYR A 135 28.03 -1.16 4.12
CA TYR A 135 27.89 -1.33 5.55
C TYR A 135 26.52 -1.89 5.95
N ILE A 136 25.42 -1.37 5.37
CA ILE A 136 24.07 -1.85 5.61
C ILE A 136 23.94 -3.33 5.21
N ILE A 137 24.43 -3.70 4.03
CA ILE A 137 24.37 -5.08 3.53
C ILE A 137 25.22 -6.04 4.38
N SER A 138 26.36 -5.59 4.88
CA SER A 138 27.24 -6.40 5.71
C SER A 138 26.66 -6.77 7.07
N ASN A 139 25.63 -6.07 7.52
CA ASN A 139 24.97 -6.25 8.83
C ASN A 139 25.94 -6.22 10.01
N ALA A 140 26.97 -5.38 9.94
CA ALA A 140 28.06 -5.34 10.92
C ALA A 140 27.61 -4.87 12.31
N ASN A 141 26.61 -3.97 12.38
CA ASN A 141 26.02 -3.50 13.65
C ASN A 141 24.49 -3.37 13.48
N PRO A 142 23.71 -4.40 13.87
CA PRO A 142 22.26 -4.38 13.73
C PRO A 142 21.57 -3.18 14.41
N THR A 143 22.06 -2.73 15.56
CA THR A 143 21.47 -1.59 16.30
C THR A 143 21.61 -0.29 15.53
N LEU A 144 22.80 -0.02 14.96
CA LEU A 144 23.03 1.17 14.14
C LEU A 144 22.21 1.10 12.86
N MET A 145 22.13 -0.07 12.23
CA MET A 145 21.35 -0.27 11.01
C MET A 145 19.85 -0.11 11.26
N ASP A 146 19.35 -0.58 12.40
CA ASP A 146 17.95 -0.39 12.77
C ASP A 146 17.59 1.08 12.96
N ASN A 147 18.54 1.93 13.27
CA ASN A 147 18.37 3.36 13.38
C ASN A 147 18.36 4.09 12.02
N ILE A 148 18.96 3.51 10.96
CA ILE A 148 18.97 4.10 9.62
C ILE A 148 17.65 3.79 8.91
N ALA A 149 16.84 4.81 8.64
CA ALA A 149 15.55 4.66 7.96
C ALA A 149 15.66 4.82 6.44
N VAL A 150 16.39 5.85 5.98
CA VAL A 150 16.53 6.17 4.55
C VAL A 150 17.92 6.76 4.30
N VAL A 151 18.50 6.45 3.15
CA VAL A 151 19.71 7.12 2.63
C VAL A 151 19.40 7.55 1.19
N SER A 152 19.65 8.81 0.86
CA SER A 152 19.35 9.38 -0.46
C SER A 152 20.45 10.31 -0.93
N ILE A 153 20.78 10.27 -2.23
CA ILE A 153 21.52 11.36 -2.87
C ILE A 153 20.51 12.47 -3.15
N MET A 154 20.74 13.64 -2.60
CA MET A 154 19.92 14.83 -2.76
C MET A 154 20.56 15.70 -3.85
N ASP A 155 20.18 15.45 -5.12
CA ASP A 155 20.80 16.12 -6.27
C ASP A 155 20.71 17.65 -6.19
N LYS A 156 19.56 18.17 -5.74
CA LYS A 156 19.32 19.62 -5.63
C LYS A 156 20.16 20.28 -4.54
N GLU A 157 20.43 19.59 -3.44
CA GLU A 157 21.21 20.03 -2.30
C GLU A 157 22.69 19.65 -2.42
N ASN A 158 23.06 18.83 -3.41
CA ASN A 158 24.39 18.29 -3.64
C ASN A 158 25.00 17.63 -2.39
N CYS A 159 24.22 16.75 -1.73
CA CYS A 159 24.64 16.06 -0.52
C CYS A 159 24.02 14.66 -0.42
N ILE A 160 24.43 13.90 0.60
CA ILE A 160 23.78 12.66 1.02
C ILE A 160 22.90 12.98 2.23
N GLU A 161 21.60 12.71 2.15
CA GLU A 161 20.71 12.77 3.29
C GLU A 161 20.62 11.38 3.94
N VAL A 162 20.88 11.31 5.24
CA VAL A 162 20.68 10.11 6.07
C VAL A 162 19.57 10.38 7.07
N LYS A 163 18.43 9.68 6.93
CA LYS A 163 17.33 9.78 7.89
C LYS A 163 17.51 8.74 8.97
N LEU A 164 17.54 9.17 10.22
CA LEU A 164 17.67 8.35 11.41
C LEU A 164 16.38 8.37 12.22
N LEU A 165 15.99 7.23 12.80
CA LEU A 165 14.87 7.15 13.77
C LEU A 165 15.19 7.91 15.05
N ASN A 166 16.44 7.88 15.48
CA ASN A 166 16.98 8.65 16.59
C ASN A 166 18.21 9.41 16.11
N CYS A 167 18.06 10.71 15.81
CA CYS A 167 19.09 11.58 15.28
C CYS A 167 19.86 12.31 16.40
N SER A 168 20.12 11.64 17.54
CA SER A 168 20.93 12.19 18.62
C SER A 168 22.40 12.34 18.20
N GLU A 169 23.11 13.28 18.84
CA GLU A 169 24.54 13.50 18.57
C GLU A 169 25.37 12.23 18.78
N SER A 170 25.03 11.41 19.79
CA SER A 170 25.66 10.11 20.02
C SER A 170 25.50 9.17 18.83
N ASN A 171 24.29 9.06 18.25
CA ASN A 171 24.03 8.18 17.12
C ASN A 171 24.68 8.69 15.84
N ILE A 172 24.73 10.01 15.65
CA ILE A 172 25.47 10.63 14.53
C ILE A 172 26.96 10.32 14.64
N ASN A 173 27.54 10.47 15.84
CA ASN A 173 28.95 10.18 16.07
C ASN A 173 29.25 8.68 15.90
N GLU A 174 28.36 7.81 16.33
CA GLU A 174 28.46 6.37 16.07
C GLU A 174 28.45 6.07 14.56
N PHE A 175 27.53 6.64 13.81
CA PHE A 175 27.46 6.51 12.35
C PHE A 175 28.79 6.97 11.70
N ARG A 176 29.26 8.17 12.07
CA ARG A 176 30.51 8.72 11.53
C ARG A 176 31.73 7.85 11.81
N SER A 177 31.81 7.31 13.01
CA SER A 177 32.94 6.48 13.42
C SER A 177 32.96 5.07 12.80
N GLN A 178 31.78 4.50 12.53
CA GLN A 178 31.68 3.12 12.06
C GLN A 178 31.50 3.00 10.54
N ILE A 179 30.91 4.01 9.89
CA ILE A 179 30.59 3.93 8.46
C ILE A 179 31.48 4.91 7.67
N ILE A 180 31.23 6.19 7.83
CA ILE A 180 31.97 7.23 7.15
C ILE A 180 31.74 8.61 7.81
N ASP A 181 32.80 9.36 8.03
CA ASP A 181 32.74 10.78 8.41
C ASP A 181 32.97 11.64 7.16
N SER A 182 31.92 12.29 6.68
CA SER A 182 31.98 13.15 5.51
C SER A 182 31.13 14.40 5.70
N PRO A 183 31.64 15.59 5.33
CA PRO A 183 30.85 16.80 5.37
C PRO A 183 29.75 16.85 4.29
N ALA A 184 29.77 15.92 3.34
CA ALA A 184 28.70 15.78 2.34
C ALA A 184 27.45 15.10 2.91
N ILE A 185 27.47 14.61 4.16
CA ILE A 185 26.34 13.92 4.79
C ILE A 185 25.56 14.87 5.67
N THR A 186 24.24 14.94 5.45
CA THR A 186 23.28 15.63 6.30
C THR A 186 22.41 14.60 7.01
N PHE A 187 22.25 14.76 8.35
CA PHE A 187 21.42 13.87 9.16
C PHE A 187 20.10 14.54 9.47
N VAL A 188 19.00 13.78 9.33
CA VAL A 188 17.63 14.25 9.56
C VAL A 188 16.89 13.24 10.44
N GLN A 189 16.14 13.75 11.43
CA GLN A 189 15.24 12.93 12.25
C GLN A 189 14.04 12.49 11.42
N THR A 190 13.65 11.21 11.54
CA THR A 190 12.38 10.70 11.02
C THR A 190 11.67 9.88 12.10
N GLU A 191 10.35 9.76 12.01
CA GLU A 191 9.56 9.03 13.00
C GLU A 191 9.43 7.54 12.66
N GLU A 192 9.58 7.16 11.38
CA GLU A 192 9.35 5.78 10.93
C GLU A 192 10.23 5.38 9.74
N LYS A 193 10.41 4.07 9.57
CA LYS A 193 11.00 3.47 8.37
C LYS A 193 9.98 3.42 7.24
N VAL A 194 10.48 3.32 6.00
CA VAL A 194 9.63 3.07 4.83
C VAL A 194 8.87 1.76 5.01
N GLN A 195 7.55 1.83 4.90
CA GLN A 195 6.66 0.69 4.99
C GLN A 195 6.17 0.28 3.59
N LYS A 196 5.91 -1.01 3.42
CA LYS A 196 5.25 -1.50 2.20
C LYS A 196 3.79 -1.08 2.23
N TYR A 197 3.29 -0.56 1.13
CA TYR A 197 1.85 -0.44 0.92
C TYR A 197 1.28 -1.84 0.67
N VAL A 198 0.28 -2.20 1.46
CA VAL A 198 -0.43 -3.48 1.35
C VAL A 198 -1.90 -3.16 1.16
N ASP A 199 -2.51 -3.79 0.16
CA ASP A 199 -3.95 -3.67 -0.12
C ASP A 199 -4.63 -5.03 0.14
N PRO A 200 -4.88 -5.41 1.40
CA PRO A 200 -5.56 -6.65 1.71
C PRO A 200 -6.98 -6.66 1.16
N TYR A 201 -7.44 -7.83 0.79
CA TYR A 201 -8.73 -8.05 0.14
C TYR A 201 -9.47 -9.24 0.77
N PRO A 202 -10.80 -9.37 0.61
CA PRO A 202 -11.56 -10.52 1.07
C PRO A 202 -10.97 -11.84 0.56
N GLY A 203 -10.58 -12.69 1.49
CA GLY A 203 -9.88 -13.94 1.19
C GLY A 203 -8.35 -13.88 1.30
N TYR A 204 -7.77 -12.71 1.63
CA TYR A 204 -6.33 -12.55 1.83
C TYR A 204 -5.86 -13.15 3.16
N GLY A 205 -4.69 -13.81 3.14
CA GLY A 205 -4.09 -14.38 4.35
C GLY A 205 -3.39 -13.33 5.20
N LEU A 206 -3.75 -13.26 6.47
CA LEU A 206 -3.17 -12.36 7.46
C LEU A 206 -2.58 -13.14 8.63
N SER A 207 -1.78 -12.48 9.43
CA SER A 207 -1.16 -13.05 10.62
C SER A 207 -1.44 -12.22 11.86
N GLY A 208 -1.65 -12.90 12.98
CA GLY A 208 -1.76 -12.32 14.30
C GLY A 208 -0.91 -13.12 15.30
N PHE A 209 -0.98 -12.77 16.56
CA PHE A 209 -0.20 -13.42 17.63
C PHE A 209 -0.49 -14.92 17.72
N TYR A 210 -1.72 -15.36 17.46
CA TYR A 210 -2.16 -16.76 17.60
C TYR A 210 -2.07 -17.58 16.31
N GLY A 211 -1.58 -17.00 15.21
CA GLY A 211 -1.41 -17.71 13.94
C GLY A 211 -1.95 -16.94 12.72
N SER A 212 -2.08 -17.68 11.61
CA SER A 212 -2.58 -17.13 10.36
C SER A 212 -4.08 -17.36 10.21
N PHE A 213 -4.77 -16.42 9.58
CA PHE A 213 -6.20 -16.42 9.33
C PHE A 213 -6.52 -15.65 8.04
N THR A 214 -7.78 -15.58 7.67
CA THR A 214 -8.22 -14.96 6.42
C THR A 214 -8.98 -13.67 6.66
N PHE A 215 -8.69 -12.64 5.87
CA PHE A 215 -9.48 -11.40 5.78
C PHE A 215 -10.90 -11.73 5.29
N GLY A 216 -11.90 -11.34 6.06
CA GLY A 216 -13.31 -11.57 5.73
C GLY A 216 -13.88 -10.51 4.79
N TYR A 217 -14.36 -9.43 5.32
CA TYR A 217 -14.92 -8.33 4.54
C TYR A 217 -14.64 -6.99 5.19
N ARG A 218 -14.51 -5.97 4.35
CA ARG A 218 -14.28 -4.58 4.76
C ARG A 218 -15.53 -4.00 5.41
N VAL A 219 -15.33 -3.24 6.48
CA VAL A 219 -16.40 -2.56 7.20
C VAL A 219 -15.95 -1.17 7.67
N ASN A 220 -16.93 -0.25 7.84
CA ASN A 220 -16.75 0.95 8.61
C ASN A 220 -17.46 0.83 9.96
N SER A 221 -16.81 1.33 11.01
CA SER A 221 -17.50 1.53 12.28
C SER A 221 -18.49 2.70 12.18
N TRP A 222 -19.46 2.76 13.06
CA TRP A 222 -20.40 3.90 13.11
C TRP A 222 -19.70 5.24 13.38
N TYR A 223 -18.48 5.21 13.91
CA TYR A 223 -17.64 6.40 14.11
C TYR A 223 -16.77 6.75 12.90
N GLY A 224 -16.92 6.01 11.78
CA GLY A 224 -16.23 6.28 10.52
C GLY A 224 -14.84 5.64 10.39
N SER A 225 -14.41 4.82 11.35
CA SER A 225 -13.13 4.10 11.24
C SER A 225 -13.23 2.96 10.24
N ASP A 226 -12.29 2.90 9.29
CA ASP A 226 -12.16 1.81 8.33
C ASP A 226 -11.53 0.59 8.98
N GLY A 227 -11.97 -0.59 8.60
CA GLY A 227 -11.46 -1.83 9.13
C GLY A 227 -12.01 -3.06 8.41
N PHE A 228 -11.80 -4.22 9.00
CA PHE A 228 -12.31 -5.47 8.45
C PHE A 228 -12.75 -6.46 9.54
N ILE A 229 -13.53 -7.43 9.11
CA ILE A 229 -13.98 -8.55 9.93
C ILE A 229 -13.14 -9.78 9.62
N THR A 230 -12.80 -10.54 10.67
CA THR A 230 -12.20 -11.87 10.60
C THR A 230 -12.70 -12.75 11.75
N ALA A 231 -12.21 -13.99 11.89
CA ALA A 231 -12.62 -14.91 12.95
C ALA A 231 -12.15 -14.49 14.34
N GLY A 232 -13.02 -14.54 15.33
CA GLY A 232 -12.73 -14.20 16.72
C GLY A 232 -11.75 -15.17 17.38
N HIS A 233 -11.91 -16.48 17.15
CA HIS A 233 -11.02 -17.51 17.68
C HIS A 233 -9.58 -17.39 17.20
N ALA A 234 -9.37 -16.76 16.04
CA ALA A 234 -8.03 -16.54 15.49
C ALA A 234 -7.34 -15.32 16.10
N VAL A 235 -8.10 -14.32 16.56
CA VAL A 235 -7.57 -13.08 17.15
C VAL A 235 -7.55 -13.14 18.69
N LYS A 236 -8.60 -13.68 19.32
CA LYS A 236 -8.79 -13.99 20.74
C LYS A 236 -8.89 -12.81 21.71
N SER A 237 -8.25 -11.66 21.44
CA SER A 237 -8.32 -10.50 22.36
C SER A 237 -8.21 -9.17 21.63
N THR A 238 -8.76 -8.13 22.26
CA THR A 238 -8.59 -6.75 21.80
C THR A 238 -7.14 -6.28 21.90
N ASN A 239 -6.80 -5.21 21.18
CA ASN A 239 -5.45 -4.64 21.06
C ASN A 239 -4.42 -5.55 20.41
N GLN A 240 -4.79 -6.70 19.86
CA GLN A 240 -3.89 -7.53 19.06
C GLN A 240 -3.52 -6.81 17.76
N MET A 241 -2.22 -6.80 17.46
CA MET A 241 -1.73 -6.32 16.17
C MET A 241 -1.96 -7.37 15.10
N ILE A 242 -2.50 -6.93 13.98
CA ILE A 242 -2.66 -7.74 12.78
C ILE A 242 -1.62 -7.30 11.78
N THR A 243 -0.90 -8.27 11.23
CA THR A 243 0.23 -8.00 10.34
C THR A 243 0.07 -8.70 8.99
N ASP A 244 0.64 -8.09 7.97
CA ASP A 244 0.96 -8.72 6.71
C ASP A 244 2.47 -8.68 6.49
N ASN A 245 3.08 -9.86 6.35
CA ASN A 245 4.53 -10.01 6.19
C ASN A 245 5.37 -9.19 7.20
N GLY A 246 4.89 -9.10 8.45
CA GLY A 246 5.54 -8.36 9.53
C GLY A 246 5.21 -6.86 9.58
N VAL A 247 4.43 -6.34 8.64
CA VAL A 247 3.93 -4.95 8.63
C VAL A 247 2.60 -4.90 9.37
N GLN A 248 2.48 -4.04 10.37
CA GLN A 248 1.22 -3.83 11.07
C GLN A 248 0.23 -3.11 10.14
N ILE A 249 -0.93 -3.74 9.89
CA ILE A 249 -1.97 -3.20 9.01
C ILE A 249 -3.25 -2.83 9.76
N ALA A 250 -3.48 -3.46 10.91
CA ALA A 250 -4.66 -3.21 11.73
C ALA A 250 -4.41 -3.56 13.18
N ARG A 251 -5.35 -3.16 14.05
CA ARG A 251 -5.42 -3.54 15.46
C ARG A 251 -6.84 -4.02 15.78
N CYS A 252 -6.96 -5.11 16.50
CA CYS A 252 -8.25 -5.61 16.95
C CYS A 252 -8.90 -4.63 17.96
N ASP A 253 -10.04 -4.09 17.60
CA ASP A 253 -10.85 -3.22 18.46
C ASP A 253 -11.92 -4.00 19.22
N LYS A 254 -12.62 -4.94 18.54
CA LYS A 254 -13.67 -5.77 19.12
C LYS A 254 -13.47 -7.22 18.75
N VAL A 255 -13.73 -8.11 19.71
CA VAL A 255 -13.67 -9.56 19.49
C VAL A 255 -14.74 -10.25 20.33
N GLN A 256 -15.40 -11.23 19.73
CA GLN A 256 -16.29 -12.13 20.43
C GLN A 256 -16.11 -13.55 19.88
N TYR A 257 -15.99 -14.50 20.80
CA TYR A 257 -15.91 -15.92 20.51
C TYR A 257 -16.79 -16.68 21.48
N GLY A 258 -18.02 -16.97 21.06
CA GLY A 258 -19.06 -17.62 21.86
C GLY A 258 -20.47 -17.13 21.55
N GLY A 259 -21.48 -17.93 21.84
CA GLY A 259 -22.86 -17.66 21.50
C GLY A 259 -23.08 -17.63 19.99
N ASN A 260 -23.70 -16.60 19.46
CA ASN A 260 -24.01 -16.49 18.03
C ASN A 260 -22.93 -15.78 17.20
N ILE A 261 -21.72 -15.55 17.78
CA ILE A 261 -20.62 -14.84 17.13
C ILE A 261 -19.30 -15.54 17.37
N ASP A 262 -18.57 -15.74 16.29
CA ASP A 262 -17.14 -15.96 16.26
C ASP A 262 -16.56 -14.96 15.26
N ALA A 263 -16.19 -13.78 15.75
CA ALA A 263 -15.67 -12.70 14.91
C ALA A 263 -14.79 -11.72 15.67
N ALA A 264 -13.93 -11.03 14.93
CA ALA A 264 -13.17 -9.88 15.38
C ALA A 264 -13.32 -8.72 14.38
N TYR A 265 -13.47 -7.51 14.88
CA TYR A 265 -13.33 -6.28 14.12
C TYR A 265 -11.93 -5.71 14.34
N CYS A 266 -11.21 -5.55 13.25
CA CYS A 266 -9.84 -5.05 13.23
C CYS A 266 -9.82 -3.70 12.52
N GLU A 267 -9.49 -2.65 13.26
CA GLU A 267 -9.42 -1.25 12.79
C GLU A 267 -8.10 -1.00 12.08
N SER A 268 -8.16 -0.30 10.93
CA SER A 268 -6.98 0.08 10.14
C SER A 268 -6.03 0.97 10.92
N THR A 269 -4.72 0.80 10.68
CA THR A 269 -3.69 1.70 11.21
C THR A 269 -3.47 2.96 10.35
N GLY A 270 -4.28 3.16 9.29
CA GLY A 270 -4.26 4.36 8.46
C GLY A 270 -3.34 4.32 7.23
N TYR A 271 -2.45 3.33 7.12
CA TYR A 271 -1.53 3.18 5.98
C TYR A 271 -1.93 2.09 4.98
N VAL A 272 -3.19 1.64 5.05
CA VAL A 272 -3.66 0.46 4.31
C VAL A 272 -4.98 0.78 3.63
N ASN A 273 -5.08 0.44 2.35
CA ASN A 273 -6.33 0.50 1.59
C ASN A 273 -6.92 -0.90 1.50
N PHE A 274 -8.00 -1.18 2.23
CA PHE A 274 -8.69 -2.44 2.11
C PHE A 274 -9.51 -2.49 0.82
N SER A 275 -9.29 -3.54 0.01
CA SER A 275 -10.05 -3.77 -1.21
C SER A 275 -11.35 -4.52 -0.90
N ASN A 276 -12.35 -4.40 -1.80
CA ASN A 276 -13.56 -5.24 -1.80
C ASN A 276 -13.51 -6.34 -2.87
N ARG A 277 -12.40 -6.51 -3.58
CA ARG A 277 -12.23 -7.53 -4.62
C ARG A 277 -11.90 -8.87 -3.99
N ILE A 278 -12.78 -9.85 -4.13
CA ILE A 278 -12.61 -11.19 -3.57
C ILE A 278 -11.44 -11.90 -4.28
N GLY A 279 -10.48 -12.41 -3.51
CA GLY A 279 -9.32 -13.12 -4.04
C GLY A 279 -8.47 -12.29 -5.00
N ASN A 280 -8.53 -10.94 -4.91
CA ASN A 280 -7.96 -9.99 -5.87
C ASN A 280 -8.46 -10.22 -7.32
N GLY A 281 -9.63 -10.84 -7.46
CA GLY A 281 -10.25 -11.15 -8.75
C GLY A 281 -11.18 -10.07 -9.27
N SER A 282 -12.07 -10.47 -10.20
CA SER A 282 -13.05 -9.58 -10.83
C SER A 282 -14.37 -9.45 -10.05
N VAL A 283 -14.58 -10.25 -8.99
CA VAL A 283 -15.80 -10.23 -8.18
C VAL A 283 -15.63 -9.24 -7.04
N THR A 284 -16.59 -8.32 -6.91
CA THR A 284 -16.57 -7.31 -5.85
C THR A 284 -17.61 -7.70 -4.78
N LEU A 285 -17.19 -7.73 -3.53
CA LEU A 285 -18.07 -7.89 -2.38
C LEU A 285 -18.77 -6.55 -2.11
N THR A 286 -20.10 -6.57 -2.12
CA THR A 286 -20.91 -5.36 -1.85
C THR A 286 -21.12 -5.17 -0.34
N SER A 287 -21.61 -4.01 0.06
CA SER A 287 -22.02 -3.76 1.45
C SER A 287 -23.31 -4.48 1.87
N THR A 288 -23.98 -5.15 0.92
CA THR A 288 -25.27 -5.81 1.19
C THR A 288 -25.06 -7.11 1.97
N VAL A 289 -25.68 -7.20 3.14
CA VAL A 289 -25.81 -8.45 3.89
C VAL A 289 -27.03 -9.19 3.41
N GLN A 290 -26.83 -10.43 2.93
CA GLN A 290 -27.89 -11.28 2.43
C GLN A 290 -28.21 -12.38 3.44
N SER A 291 -29.51 -12.60 3.69
CA SER A 291 -29.99 -13.72 4.50
C SER A 291 -29.76 -15.07 3.80
N ALA A 292 -29.33 -16.05 4.56
CA ALA A 292 -29.12 -17.40 4.12
C ALA A 292 -30.46 -18.20 3.96
N VAL A 293 -30.53 -19.05 2.93
CA VAL A 293 -31.68 -19.96 2.70
C VAL A 293 -31.17 -21.38 2.49
N VAL A 294 -31.79 -22.36 3.14
CA VAL A 294 -31.44 -23.78 2.95
C VAL A 294 -31.62 -24.18 1.49
N GLY A 295 -30.62 -24.87 0.93
CA GLY A 295 -30.60 -25.27 -0.48
C GLY A 295 -29.98 -24.19 -1.40
N GLN A 296 -29.65 -23.03 -0.89
CA GLN A 296 -28.94 -21.99 -1.65
C GLN A 296 -27.47 -22.40 -1.85
N TYR A 297 -26.97 -22.24 -3.09
CA TYR A 297 -25.54 -22.28 -3.38
C TYR A 297 -24.89 -20.99 -2.93
N ILE A 298 -23.81 -21.11 -2.16
CA ILE A 298 -22.95 -20.00 -1.76
C ILE A 298 -21.50 -20.35 -2.00
N TYR A 299 -20.68 -19.33 -1.97
CA TYR A 299 -19.22 -19.38 -2.15
C TYR A 299 -18.54 -18.95 -0.88
N LYS A 300 -17.30 -19.39 -0.66
CA LYS A 300 -16.37 -18.77 0.27
C LYS A 300 -15.02 -18.56 -0.42
N TYR A 301 -14.23 -17.63 0.09
CA TYR A 301 -12.83 -17.50 -0.30
C TYR A 301 -11.96 -17.57 0.95
N GLY A 302 -11.00 -18.49 0.97
CA GLY A 302 -10.05 -18.65 2.07
C GLY A 302 -8.62 -18.53 1.58
N ALA A 303 -7.73 -18.08 2.45
CA ALA A 303 -6.33 -17.88 2.11
C ALA A 303 -5.60 -19.17 1.71
N VAL A 304 -6.06 -20.30 2.22
CA VAL A 304 -5.44 -21.61 1.98
C VAL A 304 -6.11 -22.36 0.85
N SER A 305 -7.43 -22.46 0.85
CA SER A 305 -8.15 -23.28 -0.15
C SER A 305 -8.75 -22.47 -1.31
N GLY A 306 -8.58 -21.16 -1.33
CA GLY A 306 -9.12 -20.30 -2.37
C GLY A 306 -10.65 -20.26 -2.40
N GLU A 307 -11.23 -20.05 -3.59
CA GLU A 307 -12.69 -20.07 -3.80
C GLU A 307 -13.21 -21.52 -3.82
N THR A 308 -14.20 -21.79 -2.99
CA THR A 308 -14.96 -23.04 -2.98
C THR A 308 -16.43 -22.74 -2.87
N GLN A 309 -17.30 -23.70 -3.24
CA GLN A 309 -18.76 -23.54 -3.23
C GLN A 309 -19.46 -24.74 -2.61
N GLY A 310 -20.66 -24.52 -2.14
CA GLY A 310 -21.50 -25.58 -1.61
C GLY A 310 -22.91 -25.10 -1.26
N LEU A 311 -23.71 -25.99 -0.73
CA LEU A 311 -25.10 -25.72 -0.34
C LEU A 311 -25.19 -25.32 1.13
N ILE A 312 -26.09 -24.42 1.45
CA ILE A 312 -26.55 -24.20 2.83
C ILE A 312 -27.41 -25.38 3.23
N THR A 313 -27.04 -26.05 4.31
CA THR A 313 -27.76 -27.21 4.85
C THR A 313 -28.56 -26.86 6.10
N SER A 314 -28.18 -25.82 6.84
CA SER A 314 -28.94 -25.25 7.97
C SER A 314 -28.66 -23.76 8.08
N THR A 315 -29.68 -22.98 8.45
CA THR A 315 -29.54 -21.55 8.71
C THR A 315 -29.42 -21.24 10.21
N SER A 316 -29.48 -22.24 11.09
CA SER A 316 -29.37 -22.05 12.55
C SER A 316 -28.81 -23.33 13.17
N ALA A 317 -27.51 -23.57 13.00
CA ALA A 317 -26.78 -24.66 13.63
C ALA A 317 -26.19 -24.24 14.97
N GLN A 318 -26.01 -25.20 15.88
CA GLN A 318 -25.25 -25.01 17.11
C GLN A 318 -24.28 -26.16 17.33
N PHE A 319 -23.13 -25.88 17.91
CA PHE A 319 -22.08 -26.87 18.15
C PHE A 319 -21.10 -26.40 19.22
N THR A 320 -20.32 -27.32 19.75
CA THR A 320 -19.23 -27.00 20.69
C THR A 320 -17.91 -27.24 20.01
N VAL A 321 -17.03 -26.24 20.04
CA VAL A 321 -15.67 -26.33 19.51
C VAL A 321 -14.84 -27.22 20.41
N LYS A 322 -14.21 -28.24 19.83
CA LYS A 322 -13.58 -29.34 20.57
C LYS A 322 -12.46 -28.87 21.52
N ASP A 323 -11.56 -28.04 21.01
CA ASP A 323 -10.33 -27.73 21.73
C ASP A 323 -10.52 -26.57 22.74
N ASP A 324 -11.42 -25.63 22.44
CA ASP A 324 -11.67 -24.46 23.27
C ASP A 324 -12.87 -24.65 24.21
N ASN A 325 -13.67 -25.70 24.02
CA ASN A 325 -14.92 -25.98 24.77
C ASN A 325 -15.92 -24.80 24.72
N VAL A 326 -15.85 -23.98 23.64
CA VAL A 326 -16.74 -22.86 23.40
C VAL A 326 -17.99 -23.37 22.70
N HIS A 327 -19.16 -22.98 23.19
CA HIS A 327 -20.44 -23.29 22.57
C HIS A 327 -20.89 -22.16 21.65
N LEU A 328 -21.10 -22.50 20.36
CA LEU A 328 -21.54 -21.61 19.31
C LEU A 328 -22.97 -21.94 18.89
N THR A 329 -23.77 -20.91 18.66
CA THR A 329 -25.21 -21.01 18.35
C THR A 329 -25.55 -20.14 17.15
N ASP A 330 -26.67 -20.48 16.47
CA ASP A 330 -27.21 -19.66 15.36
C ASP A 330 -26.23 -19.42 14.19
N HIS A 331 -25.39 -20.43 13.89
CA HIS A 331 -24.50 -20.43 12.75
C HIS A 331 -25.16 -21.06 11.52
N ILE A 332 -24.65 -20.74 10.31
CA ILE A 332 -25.03 -21.39 9.08
C ILE A 332 -24.17 -22.65 8.91
N ALA A 333 -24.79 -23.82 8.63
CA ALA A 333 -24.07 -25.00 8.24
C ALA A 333 -24.11 -25.17 6.71
N THR A 334 -22.97 -25.56 6.12
CA THR A 334 -22.83 -25.68 4.67
C THR A 334 -22.04 -26.93 4.28
N SER A 335 -22.17 -27.36 3.03
CA SER A 335 -21.34 -28.39 2.41
C SER A 335 -20.07 -27.82 1.72
N ILE A 336 -19.74 -26.58 1.97
CA ILE A 336 -18.51 -25.92 1.44
C ILE A 336 -17.28 -26.60 2.05
N TYR A 337 -16.26 -26.81 1.23
CA TYR A 337 -14.94 -27.19 1.74
C TYR A 337 -14.18 -25.97 2.27
N ALA A 338 -13.66 -26.06 3.47
CA ALA A 338 -12.73 -25.10 4.07
C ALA A 338 -11.58 -25.84 4.75
N GLY A 339 -10.38 -25.27 4.66
CA GLY A 339 -9.17 -25.80 5.27
C GLY A 339 -8.69 -24.94 6.46
N HIS A 340 -7.73 -25.48 7.21
CA HIS A 340 -7.04 -24.72 8.24
C HIS A 340 -6.42 -23.43 7.67
N GLY A 341 -6.73 -22.27 8.28
CA GLY A 341 -6.29 -20.96 7.81
C GLY A 341 -7.33 -20.23 6.96
N ASP A 342 -8.43 -20.88 6.56
CA ASP A 342 -9.57 -20.23 5.89
C ASP A 342 -10.49 -19.49 6.89
N SER A 343 -10.30 -19.70 8.19
CA SER A 343 -11.04 -19.04 9.26
C SER A 343 -11.03 -17.52 9.09
N GLY A 344 -12.20 -16.89 9.17
CA GLY A 344 -12.42 -15.48 8.91
C GLY A 344 -12.71 -15.14 7.45
N GLY A 345 -12.46 -16.04 6.50
CA GLY A 345 -12.68 -15.80 5.08
C GLY A 345 -14.17 -15.54 4.76
N PRO A 346 -14.47 -14.69 3.74
CA PRO A 346 -15.85 -14.32 3.42
C PRO A 346 -16.63 -15.50 2.86
N ALA A 347 -17.86 -15.65 3.34
CA ALA A 347 -18.92 -16.47 2.71
C ALA A 347 -19.92 -15.53 2.05
N TYR A 348 -20.27 -15.78 0.78
CA TYR A 348 -21.03 -14.85 -0.03
C TYR A 348 -21.94 -15.52 -1.07
N ALA A 349 -22.97 -14.80 -1.48
CA ALA A 349 -23.82 -15.14 -2.62
C ALA A 349 -23.39 -14.34 -3.84
N ARG A 350 -23.06 -15.00 -4.94
CA ARG A 350 -22.52 -14.38 -6.15
C ARG A 350 -23.63 -14.04 -7.15
N SER A 351 -23.53 -12.87 -7.78
CA SER A 351 -24.38 -12.43 -8.89
C SER A 351 -23.51 -11.72 -9.94
N GLY A 352 -23.07 -12.45 -10.96
CA GLY A 352 -22.15 -11.93 -11.98
C GLY A 352 -20.81 -11.49 -11.39
N SER A 353 -20.46 -10.21 -11.55
CA SER A 353 -19.25 -9.58 -11.00
C SER A 353 -19.40 -9.02 -9.59
N SER A 354 -20.58 -9.17 -8.97
CA SER A 354 -20.87 -8.72 -7.62
C SER A 354 -21.22 -9.89 -6.71
N ALA A 355 -21.00 -9.72 -5.40
CA ALA A 355 -21.37 -10.70 -4.40
C ALA A 355 -21.91 -10.00 -3.14
N ASN A 356 -22.93 -10.60 -2.53
CA ASN A 356 -23.51 -10.13 -1.27
C ASN A 356 -22.94 -10.94 -0.09
N ILE A 357 -22.68 -10.28 1.02
CA ILE A 357 -22.10 -10.88 2.22
C ILE A 357 -23.14 -11.78 2.90
N ILE A 358 -22.77 -13.02 3.21
CA ILE A 358 -23.56 -13.92 4.08
C ILE A 358 -22.92 -14.02 5.46
N GLY A 359 -21.60 -14.12 5.52
CA GLY A 359 -20.87 -14.21 6.79
C GLY A 359 -19.39 -14.47 6.58
N ILE A 360 -18.75 -15.05 7.60
CA ILE A 360 -17.36 -15.47 7.57
C ILE A 360 -17.24 -16.93 7.99
N VAL A 361 -16.24 -17.63 7.45
CA VAL A 361 -15.90 -19.01 7.81
C VAL A 361 -15.41 -19.05 9.25
N GLU A 362 -16.03 -19.91 10.03
CA GLU A 362 -15.58 -20.19 11.40
C GLU A 362 -14.66 -21.43 11.41
N GLY A 363 -15.18 -22.58 11.00
CA GLY A 363 -14.46 -23.84 10.99
C GLY A 363 -15.35 -24.95 10.46
N GLY A 364 -14.95 -26.20 10.65
CA GLY A 364 -15.75 -27.32 10.15
C GLY A 364 -15.36 -28.67 10.71
N SER A 365 -16.21 -29.65 10.48
CA SER A 365 -16.00 -31.06 10.82
C SER A 365 -16.80 -31.97 9.90
N SER A 366 -16.22 -33.09 9.54
CA SER A 366 -16.93 -34.19 8.81
C SER A 366 -17.65 -33.73 7.53
N GLY A 367 -17.04 -32.84 6.74
CA GLY A 367 -17.59 -32.35 5.47
C GLY A 367 -18.62 -31.23 5.63
N VAL A 368 -18.78 -30.68 6.83
CA VAL A 368 -19.61 -29.51 7.12
C VAL A 368 -18.71 -28.32 7.49
N THR A 369 -18.93 -27.18 6.86
CA THR A 369 -18.30 -25.90 7.24
C THR A 369 -19.37 -25.01 7.84
N TYR A 370 -19.02 -24.38 8.97
CA TYR A 370 -19.88 -23.43 9.68
C TYR A 370 -19.47 -21.99 9.34
N VAL A 371 -20.48 -21.13 9.29
CA VAL A 371 -20.32 -19.72 8.91
C VAL A 371 -21.04 -18.86 9.96
N THR A 372 -20.31 -17.91 10.54
CA THR A 372 -20.87 -16.88 11.40
C THR A 372 -21.59 -15.85 10.54
N LYS A 373 -22.87 -15.55 10.86
CA LYS A 373 -23.72 -14.64 10.08
C LYS A 373 -23.22 -13.20 10.14
N ALA A 374 -23.07 -12.57 8.98
CA ALA A 374 -22.69 -11.15 8.90
C ALA A 374 -23.70 -10.22 9.61
N SER A 375 -25.00 -10.53 9.60
CA SER A 375 -26.03 -9.78 10.31
C SER A 375 -25.78 -9.73 11.83
N ASN A 376 -25.37 -10.87 12.41
CA ASN A 376 -25.07 -10.94 13.85
C ASN A 376 -23.80 -10.15 14.18
N ILE A 377 -22.75 -10.31 13.36
CA ILE A 377 -21.47 -9.58 13.53
C ILE A 377 -21.68 -8.09 13.45
N ASN A 378 -22.32 -7.61 12.37
CA ASN A 378 -22.52 -6.17 12.13
C ASN A 378 -23.35 -5.52 13.23
N SER A 379 -24.37 -6.22 13.72
CA SER A 379 -25.18 -5.74 14.85
C SER A 379 -24.38 -5.64 16.16
N ALA A 380 -23.64 -6.71 16.51
CA ALA A 380 -22.89 -6.76 17.77
C ALA A 380 -21.73 -5.76 17.82
N PHE A 381 -21.05 -5.57 16.69
CA PHE A 381 -19.91 -4.68 16.63
C PHE A 381 -20.25 -3.25 16.21
N SER A 382 -21.52 -2.97 15.85
CA SER A 382 -21.94 -1.67 15.32
C SER A 382 -21.09 -1.24 14.13
N VAL A 383 -21.02 -2.10 13.12
CA VAL A 383 -20.29 -1.89 11.87
C VAL A 383 -21.20 -2.14 10.69
N SER A 384 -20.82 -1.63 9.53
CA SER A 384 -21.49 -1.90 8.25
C SER A 384 -20.50 -2.26 7.18
N GLY A 385 -20.87 -3.13 6.24
CA GLY A 385 -20.10 -3.38 5.03
C GLY A 385 -19.89 -2.08 4.24
N TYR A 386 -18.79 -2.01 3.52
CA TYR A 386 -18.38 -0.78 2.84
C TYR A 386 -18.01 -1.07 1.37
#